data_35f20ffe17b9184dc32650212c0d5330
#
_entry.id   35f20ffe17b9184dc32650212c0d5330
#
_cell.length_a   1.000
_cell.length_b   1.000
_cell.length_c   1.000
_cell.angle_alpha   90.00
_cell.angle_beta   90.00
_cell.angle_gamma   90.00
#
_symmetry.space_group_name_H-M   'P 1'
#
loop_
_entity.id
_entity.type
_entity.pdbx_description
1 polymer ?
#
loop_
_entity_poly.entity_id
_entity_poly.type
_entity_poly.pdbx_seq_one_letter_code
_entity_poly.pdbx_strand_id
1 'polypeptide(L)'
;MIKIRTWIVTAAVAVACVSFAYAQDLGSKNRKELKRADLTGTKMEVILSVTEYQPGESIARHIHHGEEAFYVLEGATVETPTGKKIELATGTGSINMRDVPHAGFKVIGDKPLKLLTVHIVDKGSTLYDAPPK
;
A
#
# COMPACT_ATOMS: atom_id res chain seq x y z
N MET A 1 -15.68 65.37 33.74
CA MET A 1 -16.05 64.58 32.55
C MET A 1 -14.98 63.53 32.32
N ILE A 2 -15.24 62.27 32.72
CA ILE A 2 -14.28 61.17 32.55
C ILE A 2 -14.67 60.41 31.28
N LYS A 3 -13.79 60.39 30.30
CA LYS A 3 -14.01 59.63 29.02
C LYS A 3 -13.50 58.19 29.23
N ILE A 4 -14.41 57.23 29.35
CA ILE A 4 -14.10 55.80 29.37
C ILE A 4 -13.82 55.36 27.94
N ARG A 5 -12.58 54.94 27.67
CA ARG A 5 -12.20 54.29 26.40
C ARG A 5 -12.41 52.79 26.49
N THR A 6 -13.43 52.29 25.82
CA THR A 6 -13.70 50.88 25.72
C THR A 6 -12.73 50.29 24.72
N TRP A 7 -11.88 49.31 25.14
CA TRP A 7 -11.03 48.52 24.26
C TRP A 7 -11.79 47.26 23.87
N ILE A 8 -12.10 47.13 22.61
CA ILE A 8 -12.67 45.91 22.02
C ILE A 8 -11.49 45.00 21.70
N VAL A 9 -11.31 43.92 22.47
CA VAL A 9 -10.34 42.88 22.18
C VAL A 9 -11.02 41.87 21.25
N THR A 10 -10.66 41.90 19.99
CA THR A 10 -11.12 40.90 19.02
C THR A 10 -10.24 39.66 19.13
N ALA A 11 -10.74 38.60 19.76
CA ALA A 11 -10.06 37.33 19.78
C ALA A 11 -10.23 36.61 18.42
N ALA A 12 -9.16 36.51 17.66
CA ALA A 12 -9.13 35.72 16.45
C ALA A 12 -8.98 34.23 16.84
N VAL A 13 -10.04 33.45 16.65
CA VAL A 13 -10.01 31.99 16.80
C VAL A 13 -9.39 31.41 15.52
N ALA A 14 -8.14 30.98 15.61
CA ALA A 14 -7.49 30.23 14.56
C ALA A 14 -8.02 28.78 14.56
N VAL A 15 -8.90 28.46 13.61
CA VAL A 15 -9.32 27.07 13.38
C VAL A 15 -8.18 26.35 12.65
N ALA A 16 -7.41 25.54 13.40
CA ALA A 16 -6.44 24.65 12.81
C ALA A 16 -7.20 23.50 12.11
N CYS A 17 -7.27 23.54 10.78
CA CYS A 17 -7.73 22.41 9.97
C CYS A 17 -6.69 21.28 10.08
N VAL A 18 -6.93 20.31 10.96
CA VAL A 18 -6.17 19.06 10.99
C VAL A 18 -6.66 18.23 9.82
N SER A 19 -5.92 18.28 8.71
CA SER A 19 -6.14 17.39 7.58
C SER A 19 -5.70 15.99 8.01
N PHE A 20 -6.64 15.11 8.35
CA PHE A 20 -6.37 13.68 8.43
C PHE A 20 -6.14 13.19 7.01
N ALA A 21 -4.88 13.00 6.63
CA ALA A 21 -4.54 12.22 5.47
C ALA A 21 -4.95 10.78 5.77
N TYR A 22 -6.09 10.35 5.23
CA TYR A 22 -6.41 8.92 5.17
C TYR A 22 -5.35 8.30 4.28
N ALA A 23 -4.44 7.52 4.86
CA ALA A 23 -3.57 6.64 4.10
C ALA A 23 -4.50 5.72 3.30
N GLN A 24 -4.48 5.84 1.96
CA GLN A 24 -5.20 4.90 1.12
C GLN A 24 -4.58 3.53 1.39
N ASP A 25 -5.40 2.57 1.80
CA ASP A 25 -4.98 1.18 1.90
C ASP A 25 -4.75 0.66 0.49
N LEU A 26 -3.50 0.78 0.03
CA LEU A 26 -3.09 0.36 -1.32
C LEU A 26 -2.90 -1.15 -1.41
N GLY A 27 -2.90 -1.84 -0.27
CA GLY A 27 -2.78 -3.28 -0.16
C GLY A 27 -4.11 -4.01 -0.31
N SER A 28 -4.05 -5.34 -0.27
CA SER A 28 -5.24 -6.18 -0.19
C SER A 28 -5.88 -6.11 1.19
N LYS A 29 -7.21 -5.99 1.23
CA LYS A 29 -8.01 -6.12 2.45
C LYS A 29 -7.86 -7.50 3.11
N ASN A 30 -7.48 -8.50 2.32
CA ASN A 30 -7.32 -9.90 2.74
C ASN A 30 -5.84 -10.30 2.90
N ARG A 31 -4.95 -9.33 3.16
CA ARG A 31 -3.55 -9.61 3.48
C ARG A 31 -3.44 -10.11 4.92
N LYS A 32 -2.85 -11.31 5.07
CA LYS A 32 -2.53 -11.91 6.37
C LYS A 32 -1.02 -11.97 6.54
N GLU A 33 -0.48 -11.17 7.47
CA GLU A 33 0.90 -11.31 7.90
C GLU A 33 1.07 -12.62 8.67
N LEU A 34 2.02 -13.44 8.23
CA LEU A 34 2.33 -14.74 8.86
C LEU A 34 3.48 -14.60 9.85
N LYS A 35 4.51 -13.81 9.47
CA LYS A 35 5.70 -13.60 10.28
C LYS A 35 6.38 -12.30 9.91
N ARG A 36 7.01 -11.69 10.91
CA ARG A 36 7.88 -10.52 10.78
C ARG A 36 9.13 -10.72 11.63
N ALA A 37 10.28 -10.31 11.13
CA ALA A 37 11.54 -10.34 11.86
C ALA A 37 12.49 -9.27 11.35
N ASP A 38 13.38 -8.80 12.22
CA ASP A 38 14.47 -7.92 11.82
C ASP A 38 15.46 -8.69 10.92
N LEU A 39 15.94 -8.05 9.85
CA LEU A 39 17.02 -8.58 9.02
C LEU A 39 18.35 -8.28 9.72
N THR A 40 18.98 -9.32 10.27
CA THR A 40 20.19 -9.22 11.09
C THR A 40 21.28 -8.38 10.43
N GLY A 41 21.83 -7.43 11.18
CA GLY A 41 22.92 -6.57 10.73
C GLY A 41 22.51 -5.40 9.83
N THR A 42 21.21 -5.17 9.66
CA THR A 42 20.66 -4.08 8.83
C THR A 42 19.63 -3.24 9.59
N LYS A 43 19.12 -2.19 8.94
CA LYS A 43 17.95 -1.41 9.40
C LYS A 43 16.65 -1.85 8.70
N MET A 44 16.64 -3.05 8.17
CA MET A 44 15.51 -3.61 7.41
C MET A 44 14.79 -4.69 8.22
N GLU A 45 13.61 -5.03 7.77
CA GLU A 45 12.82 -6.15 8.29
C GLU A 45 12.32 -7.04 7.15
N VAL A 46 12.07 -8.29 7.48
CA VAL A 46 11.46 -9.27 6.58
C VAL A 46 10.03 -9.51 7.02
N ILE A 47 9.08 -9.42 6.09
CA ILE A 47 7.66 -9.63 6.32
C ILE A 47 7.15 -10.72 5.38
N LEU A 48 6.72 -11.84 5.94
CA LEU A 48 6.10 -12.94 5.21
C LEU A 48 4.58 -12.81 5.31
N SER A 49 3.88 -12.79 4.17
CA SER A 49 2.42 -12.66 4.13
C SER A 49 1.79 -13.58 3.08
N VAL A 50 0.54 -13.91 3.30
CA VAL A 50 -0.37 -14.39 2.24
C VAL A 50 -1.35 -13.27 1.94
N THR A 51 -1.54 -12.99 0.66
CA THR A 51 -2.42 -11.94 0.17
C THR A 51 -3.40 -12.54 -0.83
N GLU A 52 -4.68 -12.23 -0.70
CA GLU A 52 -5.72 -12.74 -1.57
C GLU A 52 -6.51 -11.59 -2.17
N TYR A 53 -6.74 -11.63 -3.48
CA TYR A 53 -7.56 -10.66 -4.22
C TYR A 53 -8.70 -11.38 -4.88
N GLN A 54 -9.94 -11.01 -4.54
CA GLN A 54 -11.14 -11.61 -5.10
C GLN A 54 -11.38 -11.13 -6.54
N PRO A 55 -12.14 -11.90 -7.34
CA PRO A 55 -12.62 -11.43 -8.64
C PRO A 55 -13.29 -10.05 -8.52
N GLY A 56 -12.88 -9.12 -9.37
CA GLY A 56 -13.33 -7.73 -9.35
C GLY A 56 -12.51 -6.78 -8.46
N GLU A 57 -11.65 -7.28 -7.58
CA GLU A 57 -10.77 -6.43 -6.79
C GLU A 57 -9.61 -5.87 -7.63
N SER A 58 -9.26 -4.63 -7.36
CA SER A 58 -8.13 -3.95 -7.98
C SER A 58 -6.96 -3.88 -7.01
N ILE A 59 -5.77 -4.06 -7.57
CA ILE A 59 -4.50 -3.84 -6.88
C ILE A 59 -3.99 -2.49 -7.37
N ALA A 60 -4.00 -1.49 -6.49
CA ALA A 60 -3.54 -0.16 -6.83
C ALA A 60 -2.05 -0.18 -7.24
N ARG A 61 -1.66 0.72 -8.14
CA ARG A 61 -0.24 0.92 -8.45
C ARG A 61 0.45 1.52 -7.24
N HIS A 62 1.55 0.90 -6.80
CA HIS A 62 2.26 1.27 -5.58
C HIS A 62 3.77 0.99 -5.68
N ILE A 63 4.49 1.39 -4.63
CA ILE A 63 5.90 1.07 -4.40
C ILE A 63 6.07 0.47 -3.00
N HIS A 64 7.21 -0.18 -2.78
CA HIS A 64 7.72 -0.56 -1.47
C HIS A 64 9.09 0.05 -1.24
N HIS A 65 9.39 0.49 -0.01
CA HIS A 65 10.73 0.94 0.39
C HIS A 65 11.64 -0.28 0.68
N GLY A 66 11.78 -1.13 -0.31
CA GLY A 66 12.50 -2.40 -0.29
C GLY A 66 12.01 -3.34 -1.38
N GLU A 67 12.53 -4.54 -1.40
CA GLU A 67 12.17 -5.57 -2.38
C GLU A 67 10.95 -6.37 -1.90
N GLU A 68 10.09 -6.74 -2.86
CA GLU A 68 9.04 -7.73 -2.65
C GLU A 68 9.28 -8.93 -3.59
N ALA A 69 9.54 -10.10 -3.01
CA ALA A 69 9.43 -11.34 -3.75
C ALA A 69 8.02 -11.90 -3.60
N PHE A 70 7.42 -12.39 -4.69
CA PHE A 70 6.14 -13.06 -4.62
C PHE A 70 6.13 -14.39 -5.37
N TYR A 71 5.25 -15.28 -4.91
CA TYR A 71 4.96 -16.55 -5.55
C TYR A 71 3.45 -16.73 -5.65
N VAL A 72 2.95 -17.11 -6.82
CA VAL A 72 1.54 -17.32 -7.08
C VAL A 72 1.11 -18.68 -6.55
N LEU A 73 0.34 -18.68 -5.47
CA LEU A 73 -0.24 -19.88 -4.87
C LEU A 73 -1.48 -20.35 -5.63
N GLU A 74 -2.36 -19.41 -6.01
CA GLU A 74 -3.55 -19.65 -6.82
C GLU A 74 -3.58 -18.58 -7.93
N GLY A 75 -3.50 -19.03 -9.17
CA GLY A 75 -3.40 -18.16 -10.34
C GLY A 75 -4.75 -17.60 -10.78
N ALA A 76 -4.72 -16.39 -11.34
CA ALA A 76 -5.88 -15.74 -11.93
C ALA A 76 -5.49 -14.90 -13.14
N THR A 77 -6.48 -14.52 -13.95
CA THR A 77 -6.30 -13.52 -14.98
C THR A 77 -6.47 -12.12 -14.39
N VAL A 78 -5.57 -11.23 -14.73
CA VAL A 78 -5.63 -9.81 -14.35
C VAL A 78 -5.72 -8.92 -15.58
N GLU A 79 -6.31 -7.75 -15.44
CA GLU A 79 -6.44 -6.76 -16.49
C GLU A 79 -5.77 -5.45 -16.08
N THR A 80 -4.88 -4.95 -16.92
CA THR A 80 -4.21 -3.66 -16.72
C THR A 80 -5.15 -2.50 -17.03
N PRO A 81 -4.84 -1.25 -16.61
CA PRO A 81 -5.64 -0.06 -16.95
C PRO A 81 -5.80 0.18 -18.46
N THR A 82 -4.91 -0.37 -19.27
CA THR A 82 -4.98 -0.31 -20.76
C THR A 82 -5.81 -1.42 -21.37
N GLY A 83 -6.44 -2.28 -20.57
CA GLY A 83 -7.26 -3.40 -21.02
C GLY A 83 -6.46 -4.66 -21.42
N LYS A 84 -5.14 -4.66 -21.23
CA LYS A 84 -4.32 -5.85 -21.49
C LYS A 84 -4.58 -6.91 -20.43
N LYS A 85 -4.94 -8.12 -20.86
CA LYS A 85 -5.12 -9.28 -19.98
C LYS A 85 -3.79 -10.03 -19.82
N ILE A 86 -3.50 -10.41 -18.60
CA ILE A 86 -2.29 -11.15 -18.22
C ILE A 86 -2.72 -12.31 -17.36
N GLU A 87 -2.26 -13.51 -17.68
CA GLU A 87 -2.43 -14.68 -16.83
C GLU A 87 -1.26 -14.75 -15.82
N LEU A 88 -1.59 -14.69 -14.54
CA LEU A 88 -0.66 -14.97 -13.46
C LEU A 88 -0.87 -16.43 -13.06
N ALA A 89 -0.13 -17.33 -13.70
CA ALA A 89 -0.28 -18.77 -13.47
C ALA A 89 0.23 -19.19 -12.10
N THR A 90 -0.43 -20.17 -11.48
CA THR A 90 0.08 -20.83 -10.26
C THR A 90 1.52 -21.32 -10.49
N GLY A 91 2.40 -21.10 -9.54
CA GLY A 91 3.82 -21.43 -9.65
C GLY A 91 4.70 -20.31 -10.22
N THR A 92 4.11 -19.21 -10.70
CA THR A 92 4.87 -18.03 -11.15
C THR A 92 5.49 -17.33 -9.93
N GLY A 93 6.76 -16.92 -10.06
CA GLY A 93 7.44 -16.08 -9.07
C GLY A 93 8.09 -14.89 -9.74
N SER A 94 8.20 -13.78 -9.03
CA SER A 94 8.92 -12.58 -9.47
C SER A 94 9.41 -11.75 -8.28
N ILE A 95 10.19 -10.72 -8.59
CA ILE A 95 10.67 -9.74 -7.62
C ILE A 95 10.30 -8.35 -8.11
N ASN A 96 9.61 -7.59 -7.29
CA ASN A 96 9.41 -6.15 -7.43
C ASN A 96 10.55 -5.43 -6.72
N MET A 97 11.24 -4.56 -7.44
CA MET A 97 12.41 -3.85 -6.93
C MET A 97 11.99 -2.65 -6.09
N ARG A 98 12.86 -2.28 -5.14
CA ARG A 98 12.73 -1.09 -4.29
C ARG A 98 12.35 0.15 -5.11
N ASP A 99 11.34 0.88 -4.64
CA ASP A 99 10.87 2.16 -5.17
C ASP A 99 10.45 2.14 -6.66
N VAL A 100 10.32 0.94 -7.26
CA VAL A 100 9.84 0.79 -8.63
C VAL A 100 8.32 0.58 -8.63
N PRO A 101 7.54 1.47 -9.28
CA PRO A 101 6.09 1.35 -9.34
C PRO A 101 5.63 0.09 -10.05
N HIS A 102 4.80 -0.71 -9.39
CA HIS A 102 4.28 -1.97 -9.91
C HIS A 102 2.79 -2.16 -9.57
N ALA A 103 2.21 -3.32 -9.90
CA ALA A 103 0.79 -3.59 -9.84
C ALA A 103 -0.05 -2.64 -10.74
N GLY A 104 -1.21 -2.17 -10.27
CA GLY A 104 -2.10 -1.33 -11.08
C GLY A 104 -2.95 -2.16 -12.01
N PHE A 105 -3.50 -3.30 -11.54
CA PHE A 105 -4.38 -4.17 -12.32
C PHE A 105 -5.59 -4.63 -11.49
N LYS A 106 -6.57 -5.20 -12.17
CA LYS A 106 -7.80 -5.75 -11.62
C LYS A 106 -7.84 -7.26 -11.85
N VAL A 107 -8.24 -8.03 -10.83
CA VAL A 107 -8.52 -9.46 -10.99
C VAL A 107 -9.82 -9.62 -11.77
N ILE A 108 -9.77 -10.37 -12.85
CA ILE A 108 -10.93 -10.65 -13.72
C ILE A 108 -11.18 -12.17 -13.81
N GLY A 109 -12.40 -12.53 -14.22
CA GLY A 109 -12.83 -13.93 -14.24
C GLY A 109 -13.48 -14.35 -12.92
N ASP A 110 -13.43 -15.63 -12.61
CA ASP A 110 -14.16 -16.24 -11.50
C ASP A 110 -13.25 -16.79 -10.37
N LYS A 111 -11.93 -16.70 -10.54
CA LYS A 111 -10.95 -17.22 -9.58
C LYS A 111 -10.23 -16.09 -8.84
N PRO A 112 -10.00 -16.24 -7.52
CA PRO A 112 -9.16 -15.32 -6.78
C PRO A 112 -7.69 -15.48 -7.17
N LEU A 113 -6.94 -14.38 -7.05
CA LEU A 113 -5.47 -14.40 -7.10
C LEU A 113 -4.95 -14.51 -5.67
N LYS A 114 -4.13 -15.52 -5.39
CA LYS A 114 -3.51 -15.71 -4.08
C LYS A 114 -2.01 -15.75 -4.19
N LEU A 115 -1.35 -14.91 -3.41
CA LEU A 115 0.10 -14.73 -3.43
C LEU A 115 0.69 -15.04 -2.06
N LEU A 116 1.85 -15.71 -2.07
CA LEU A 116 2.79 -15.66 -0.96
C LEU A 116 3.74 -14.50 -1.25
N THR A 117 3.91 -13.57 -0.32
CA THR A 117 4.80 -12.42 -0.48
C THR A 117 5.84 -12.38 0.63
N VAL A 118 7.06 -12.01 0.27
CA VAL A 118 8.16 -11.72 1.18
C VAL A 118 8.64 -10.32 0.88
N HIS A 119 8.40 -9.41 1.81
CA HIS A 119 8.93 -8.05 1.73
C HIS A 119 10.20 -7.95 2.57
N ILE A 120 11.25 -7.38 1.99
CA ILE A 120 12.48 -6.98 2.68
C ILE A 120 12.55 -5.47 2.58
N VAL A 121 12.09 -4.77 3.61
CA VAL A 121 11.82 -3.33 3.56
C VAL A 121 12.46 -2.58 4.73
N ASP A 122 12.58 -1.27 4.59
CA ASP A 122 13.07 -0.41 5.66
C ASP A 122 12.14 -0.52 6.87
N LYS A 123 12.71 -0.83 8.03
CA LYS A 123 11.97 -1.05 9.27
C LYS A 123 11.18 0.19 9.67
N GLY A 124 9.89 0.00 9.91
CA GLY A 124 8.97 1.06 10.32
C GLY A 124 8.44 1.94 9.19
N SER A 125 8.81 1.66 7.93
CA SER A 125 8.19 2.30 6.77
C SER A 125 6.80 1.74 6.51
N THR A 126 5.95 2.53 5.82
CA THR A 126 4.70 2.03 5.26
C THR A 126 5.01 0.90 4.28
N LEU A 127 4.21 -0.17 4.32
CA LEU A 127 4.45 -1.30 3.42
C LEU A 127 4.08 -0.97 1.97
N TYR A 128 3.06 -0.16 1.77
CA TYR A 128 2.57 0.27 0.46
C TYR A 128 2.51 1.78 0.41
N ASP A 129 3.19 2.40 -0.55
CA ASP A 129 3.12 3.83 -0.80
C ASP A 129 2.71 4.15 -2.23
N ALA A 130 2.08 5.32 -2.42
CA ALA A 130 1.77 5.81 -3.75
C ALA A 130 3.06 6.12 -4.51
N PRO A 131 3.14 5.79 -5.83
CA PRO A 131 4.29 6.15 -6.64
C PRO A 131 4.48 7.68 -6.66
N PRO A 132 5.73 8.17 -6.79
CA PRO A 132 5.97 9.58 -7.06
C PRO A 132 5.21 10.04 -8.31
N LYS A 133 4.75 11.29 -8.29
CA LYS A 133 4.08 11.94 -9.43
C LYS A 133 5.06 12.24 -10.54
#